data_37c85157cf86b7a94358b2a683b29585
#
_entry.id   37c85157cf86b7a94358b2a683b29585
#
_cell.length_a   1.000
_cell.length_b   1.000
_cell.length_c   1.000
_cell.angle_alpha   90.00
_cell.angle_beta   90.00
_cell.angle_gamma   90.00
#
_symmetry.space_group_name_H-M   'P 1'
#
loop_
_entity.id
_entity.type
_entity.pdbx_description
1 polymer ?
#
loop_
_entity_poly.entity_id
_entity_poly.type
_entity_poly.pdbx_seq_one_letter_code
_entity_poly.pdbx_strand_id
1 'polypeptide(L)'
;MKLEILQALNAERAARRPAVVVTELASGAQRLLTADQIDGDPLAAEVHKLLRMGKSATIDAEGRKWFIHVHAPTAKMVIIGAVHISQVLAPLARTLGYDVTIVDPRTAFASAERFPEVPLIADWPDVALPPLQVDRYTAFVALTHDPKIDDGALLHALAQNCFYIGALGSKKTHAKRLDRLSAQGASAADLAKIHAPIGLAIGAVSPAEIAVSIMAEITAQLRLPQPLPS
;
A
#
# COMPACT_ATOMS: atom_id res chain seq x y z
N MET A 1 -12.62 -15.08 -23.37
CA MET A 1 -12.99 -15.16 -21.95
C MET A 1 -14.48 -15.46 -21.88
N LYS A 2 -14.88 -16.41 -21.03
CA LYS A 2 -16.31 -16.71 -20.81
C LYS A 2 -16.95 -15.54 -20.04
N LEU A 3 -18.25 -15.28 -20.30
CA LEU A 3 -18.98 -14.15 -19.68
C LEU A 3 -18.99 -14.24 -18.15
N GLU A 4 -19.15 -15.43 -17.60
CA GLU A 4 -19.14 -15.67 -16.13
C GLU A 4 -17.81 -15.27 -15.49
N ILE A 5 -16.69 -15.61 -16.14
CA ILE A 5 -15.34 -15.22 -15.67
C ILE A 5 -15.17 -13.69 -15.71
N LEU A 6 -15.66 -13.05 -16.78
CA LEU A 6 -15.58 -11.59 -16.91
C LEU A 6 -16.43 -10.88 -15.84
N GLN A 7 -17.64 -11.38 -15.57
CA GLN A 7 -18.52 -10.82 -14.53
C GLN A 7 -17.88 -10.94 -13.14
N ALA A 8 -17.37 -12.14 -12.80
CA ALA A 8 -16.70 -12.37 -11.52
C ALA A 8 -15.42 -11.53 -11.39
N LEU A 9 -14.60 -11.43 -12.43
CA LEU A 9 -13.42 -10.57 -12.45
C LEU A 9 -13.77 -9.10 -12.23
N ASN A 10 -14.84 -8.60 -12.87
CA ASN A 10 -15.26 -7.22 -12.69
C ASN A 10 -15.78 -6.96 -11.27
N ALA A 11 -16.42 -7.93 -10.63
CA ALA A 11 -16.83 -7.83 -9.24
C ALA A 11 -15.60 -7.71 -8.29
N GLU A 12 -14.55 -8.52 -8.51
CA GLU A 12 -13.31 -8.42 -7.74
C GLU A 12 -12.62 -7.08 -7.94
N ARG A 13 -12.55 -6.60 -9.18
CA ARG A 13 -11.96 -5.28 -9.51
C ARG A 13 -12.73 -4.13 -8.86
N ALA A 14 -14.06 -4.17 -8.90
CA ALA A 14 -14.91 -3.16 -8.26
C ALA A 14 -14.73 -3.14 -6.73
N ALA A 15 -14.53 -4.31 -6.14
CA ALA A 15 -14.27 -4.46 -4.71
C ALA A 15 -12.78 -4.24 -4.32
N ARG A 16 -11.94 -3.83 -5.26
CA ARG A 16 -10.48 -3.65 -5.06
C ARG A 16 -9.81 -4.89 -4.45
N ARG A 17 -10.20 -6.09 -4.91
CA ARG A 17 -9.57 -7.35 -4.54
C ARG A 17 -8.72 -7.90 -5.69
N PRO A 18 -7.59 -8.56 -5.41
CA PRO A 18 -6.79 -9.18 -6.45
C PRO A 18 -7.51 -10.39 -7.02
N ALA A 19 -7.38 -10.58 -8.31
CA ALA A 19 -7.87 -11.77 -9.00
C ALA A 19 -6.90 -12.16 -10.11
N VAL A 20 -6.86 -13.43 -10.45
CA VAL A 20 -5.98 -13.96 -11.49
C VAL A 20 -6.79 -14.82 -12.44
N VAL A 21 -6.68 -14.55 -13.73
CA VAL A 21 -7.24 -15.44 -14.76
C VAL A 21 -6.13 -16.34 -15.27
N VAL A 22 -6.30 -17.64 -15.05
CA VAL A 22 -5.37 -18.68 -15.54
C VAL A 22 -5.96 -19.29 -16.79
N THR A 23 -5.18 -19.30 -17.89
CA THR A 23 -5.58 -19.83 -19.18
C THR A 23 -4.60 -20.92 -19.63
N GLU A 24 -5.08 -22.12 -19.90
CA GLU A 24 -4.31 -23.15 -20.59
C GLU A 24 -4.25 -22.81 -22.08
N LEU A 25 -3.04 -22.63 -22.61
CA LEU A 25 -2.92 -22.10 -23.98
C LEU A 25 -3.28 -23.12 -25.07
N ALA A 26 -3.17 -24.42 -24.81
CA ALA A 26 -3.50 -25.46 -25.78
C ALA A 26 -5.02 -25.64 -25.97
N SER A 27 -5.78 -25.68 -24.87
CA SER A 27 -7.22 -25.93 -24.89
C SER A 27 -8.05 -24.63 -24.88
N GLY A 28 -7.45 -23.52 -24.45
CA GLY A 28 -8.17 -22.26 -24.17
C GLY A 28 -9.01 -22.32 -22.89
N ALA A 29 -8.88 -23.38 -22.09
CA ALA A 29 -9.61 -23.49 -20.82
C ALA A 29 -9.16 -22.40 -19.86
N GLN A 30 -10.14 -21.76 -19.20
CA GLN A 30 -9.91 -20.63 -18.28
C GLN A 30 -10.56 -20.86 -16.94
N ARG A 31 -9.89 -20.40 -15.88
CA ARG A 31 -10.43 -20.27 -14.53
C ARG A 31 -10.03 -18.94 -13.91
N LEU A 32 -10.91 -18.40 -13.09
CA LEU A 32 -10.61 -17.25 -12.24
C LEU A 32 -10.20 -17.77 -10.86
N LEU A 33 -9.16 -17.17 -10.31
CA LEU A 33 -8.71 -17.39 -8.93
C LEU A 33 -8.90 -16.09 -8.16
N THR A 34 -9.73 -16.12 -7.14
CA THR A 34 -9.84 -15.08 -6.13
C THR A 34 -8.80 -15.31 -5.02
N ALA A 35 -8.56 -14.33 -4.15
CA ALA A 35 -7.50 -14.42 -3.13
C ALA A 35 -7.59 -15.67 -2.25
N ASP A 36 -8.79 -16.10 -1.90
CA ASP A 36 -9.09 -17.28 -1.09
C ASP A 36 -8.94 -18.62 -1.85
N GLN A 37 -8.90 -18.60 -3.17
CA GLN A 37 -8.79 -19.77 -4.03
C GLN A 37 -7.36 -20.07 -4.48
N ILE A 38 -6.45 -19.10 -4.36
CA ILE A 38 -5.08 -19.23 -4.90
C ILE A 38 -4.33 -20.37 -4.23
N ASP A 39 -4.41 -20.51 -2.91
CA ASP A 39 -3.63 -21.52 -2.18
C ASP A 39 -4.04 -22.98 -2.50
N GLY A 40 -5.26 -23.17 -2.99
CA GLY A 40 -5.75 -24.48 -3.45
C GLY A 40 -5.45 -24.80 -4.92
N ASP A 41 -4.87 -23.87 -5.67
CA ASP A 41 -4.60 -24.07 -7.09
C ASP A 41 -3.25 -24.77 -7.34
N PRO A 42 -3.14 -25.70 -8.29
CA PRO A 42 -1.87 -26.33 -8.65
C PRO A 42 -0.74 -25.37 -9.00
N LEU A 43 -1.07 -24.16 -9.48
CA LEU A 43 -0.13 -23.10 -9.83
C LEU A 43 0.04 -22.03 -8.75
N ALA A 44 -0.36 -22.30 -7.50
CA ALA A 44 -0.35 -21.34 -6.39
C ALA A 44 0.97 -20.58 -6.24
N ALA A 45 2.10 -21.27 -6.27
CA ALA A 45 3.43 -20.68 -6.10
C ALA A 45 3.74 -19.64 -7.18
N GLU A 46 3.46 -19.97 -8.46
CA GLU A 46 3.68 -19.06 -9.59
C GLU A 46 2.69 -17.89 -9.56
N VAL A 47 1.44 -18.14 -9.18
CA VAL A 47 0.41 -17.11 -9.04
C VAL A 47 0.82 -16.11 -7.95
N HIS A 48 1.22 -16.57 -6.76
CA HIS A 48 1.70 -15.68 -5.70
C HIS A 48 2.93 -14.86 -6.12
N LYS A 49 3.88 -15.49 -6.81
CA LYS A 49 5.06 -14.80 -7.33
C LYS A 49 4.67 -13.68 -8.31
N LEU A 50 3.80 -13.97 -9.28
CA LEU A 50 3.37 -13.00 -10.29
C LEU A 50 2.50 -11.89 -9.69
N LEU A 51 1.65 -12.20 -8.71
CA LEU A 51 0.89 -11.20 -7.95
C LEU A 51 1.83 -10.21 -7.23
N ARG A 52 2.85 -10.70 -6.51
CA ARG A 52 3.84 -9.82 -5.87
C ARG A 52 4.58 -8.95 -6.86
N MET A 53 4.93 -9.52 -8.04
CA MET A 53 5.57 -8.76 -9.10
C MET A 53 4.64 -7.76 -9.79
N GLY A 54 3.32 -7.92 -9.67
CA GLY A 54 2.32 -7.15 -10.40
C GLY A 54 2.40 -7.37 -11.91
N LYS A 55 2.79 -8.58 -12.34
CA LYS A 55 3.04 -8.90 -13.76
C LYS A 55 2.27 -10.15 -14.18
N SER A 56 1.78 -10.12 -15.43
CA SER A 56 1.24 -11.29 -16.11
C SER A 56 2.34 -11.98 -16.90
N ALA A 57 2.31 -13.30 -17.00
CA ALA A 57 3.30 -14.08 -17.74
C ALA A 57 2.74 -15.40 -18.24
N THR A 58 3.39 -15.92 -19.29
CA THR A 58 3.27 -17.33 -19.70
C THR A 58 4.30 -18.14 -18.95
N ILE A 59 3.88 -19.29 -18.41
CA ILE A 59 4.74 -20.24 -17.71
C ILE A 59 4.58 -21.65 -18.30
N ASP A 60 5.60 -22.46 -18.14
CA ASP A 60 5.55 -23.91 -18.40
C ASP A 60 5.43 -24.63 -17.05
N ALA A 61 4.35 -25.36 -16.85
CA ALA A 61 4.10 -26.17 -15.66
C ALA A 61 3.37 -27.44 -16.02
N GLU A 62 3.74 -28.57 -15.41
CA GLU A 62 3.12 -29.88 -15.63
C GLU A 62 3.09 -30.31 -17.11
N GLY A 63 4.10 -29.92 -17.90
CA GLY A 63 4.18 -30.20 -19.33
C GLY A 63 3.19 -29.43 -20.20
N ARG A 64 2.57 -28.38 -19.65
CA ARG A 64 1.60 -27.51 -20.31
C ARG A 64 2.01 -26.04 -20.23
N LYS A 65 1.52 -25.24 -21.19
CA LYS A 65 1.70 -23.78 -21.18
C LYS A 65 0.48 -23.08 -20.63
N TRP A 66 0.73 -22.24 -19.62
CA TRP A 66 -0.30 -21.46 -18.94
C TRP A 66 -0.03 -19.96 -19.07
N PHE A 67 -1.03 -19.18 -19.41
CA PHE A 67 -0.98 -17.74 -19.28
C PHE A 67 -1.67 -17.32 -17.99
N ILE A 68 -0.91 -16.71 -17.10
CA ILE A 68 -1.38 -16.18 -15.83
C ILE A 68 -1.56 -14.67 -15.97
N HIS A 69 -2.82 -14.23 -16.02
CA HIS A 69 -3.19 -12.82 -16.16
C HIS A 69 -3.56 -12.25 -14.79
N VAL A 70 -2.67 -11.43 -14.25
CA VAL A 70 -2.81 -10.81 -12.92
C VAL A 70 -3.62 -9.53 -13.01
N HIS A 71 -4.64 -9.42 -12.16
CA HIS A 71 -5.44 -8.23 -11.93
C HIS A 71 -5.30 -7.81 -10.45
N ALA A 72 -4.34 -6.95 -10.18
CA ALA A 72 -4.16 -6.35 -8.86
C ALA A 72 -4.71 -4.92 -8.84
N PRO A 73 -5.30 -4.45 -7.72
CA PRO A 73 -5.68 -3.06 -7.56
C PRO A 73 -4.48 -2.12 -7.70
N THR A 74 -4.71 -0.94 -8.27
CA THR A 74 -3.69 0.13 -8.22
C THR A 74 -3.37 0.46 -6.78
N ALA A 75 -2.10 0.46 -6.44
CA ALA A 75 -1.66 0.82 -5.09
C ALA A 75 -1.95 2.30 -4.82
N LYS A 76 -2.52 2.60 -3.66
CA LYS A 76 -2.71 3.96 -3.16
C LYS A 76 -1.54 4.35 -2.26
N MET A 77 -1.28 5.66 -2.17
CA MET A 77 -0.43 6.24 -1.14
C MET A 77 -1.17 7.39 -0.47
N VAL A 78 -1.42 7.26 0.82
CA VAL A 78 -1.99 8.34 1.63
C VAL A 78 -0.86 8.93 2.48
N ILE A 79 -0.61 10.23 2.32
CA ILE A 79 0.43 10.97 3.03
C ILE A 79 -0.25 11.93 4.00
N ILE A 80 -0.02 11.74 5.29
CA ILE A 80 -0.44 12.67 6.34
C ILE A 80 0.67 13.69 6.55
N GLY A 81 0.41 14.92 6.13
CA GLY A 81 1.34 16.05 6.24
C GLY A 81 1.82 16.60 4.90
N ALA A 82 1.48 17.85 4.64
CA ALA A 82 1.92 18.64 3.50
C ALA A 82 3.28 19.31 3.78
N VAL A 83 4.30 18.50 4.08
CA VAL A 83 5.65 18.94 4.50
C VAL A 83 6.65 18.88 3.33
N HIS A 84 7.91 19.31 3.55
CA HIS A 84 8.94 19.29 2.49
C HIS A 84 9.22 17.88 1.93
N ILE A 85 9.20 16.86 2.79
CA ILE A 85 9.38 15.48 2.33
C ILE A 85 8.25 15.10 1.35
N SER A 86 7.02 15.49 1.64
CA SER A 86 5.84 15.17 0.82
C SER A 86 5.91 15.80 -0.57
N GLN A 87 6.57 16.96 -0.71
CA GLN A 87 6.76 17.62 -2.01
C GLN A 87 7.63 16.80 -2.98
N VAL A 88 8.54 16.00 -2.44
CA VAL A 88 9.38 15.09 -3.23
C VAL A 88 8.75 13.69 -3.31
N LEU A 89 8.21 13.20 -2.19
CA LEU A 89 7.66 11.85 -2.10
C LEU A 89 6.45 11.65 -3.03
N ALA A 90 5.54 12.62 -3.08
CA ALA A 90 4.31 12.49 -3.86
C ALA A 90 4.57 12.34 -5.38
N PRO A 91 5.35 13.19 -6.06
CA PRO A 91 5.67 13.00 -7.47
C PRO A 91 6.48 11.72 -7.72
N LEU A 92 7.37 11.33 -6.82
CA LEU A 92 8.13 10.08 -6.91
C LEU A 92 7.20 8.87 -6.86
N ALA A 93 6.25 8.84 -5.92
CA ALA A 93 5.26 7.78 -5.80
C ALA A 93 4.34 7.69 -7.04
N ARG A 94 3.90 8.83 -7.58
CA ARG A 94 3.12 8.88 -8.82
C ARG A 94 3.89 8.31 -10.01
N THR A 95 5.18 8.61 -10.14
CA THR A 95 6.05 8.03 -11.16
C THR A 95 6.13 6.50 -11.06
N LEU A 96 6.02 5.97 -9.84
CA LEU A 96 5.97 4.52 -9.58
C LEU A 96 4.55 3.92 -9.71
N GLY A 97 3.56 4.71 -10.12
CA GLY A 97 2.19 4.26 -10.41
C GLY A 97 1.26 4.22 -9.20
N TYR A 98 1.59 4.90 -8.11
CA TYR A 98 0.69 5.05 -6.96
C TYR A 98 -0.37 6.12 -7.23
N ASP A 99 -1.61 5.86 -6.77
CA ASP A 99 -2.65 6.88 -6.63
C ASP A 99 -2.41 7.60 -5.29
N VAL A 100 -1.93 8.86 -5.38
CA VAL A 100 -1.42 9.61 -4.23
C VAL A 100 -2.42 10.66 -3.77
N THR A 101 -2.69 10.70 -2.47
CA THR A 101 -3.46 11.77 -1.82
C THR A 101 -2.71 12.28 -0.59
N ILE A 102 -2.68 13.60 -0.41
CA ILE A 102 -2.09 14.26 0.77
C ILE A 102 -3.23 14.80 1.64
N VAL A 103 -3.13 14.59 2.94
CA VAL A 103 -4.05 15.11 3.96
C VAL A 103 -3.27 15.93 4.97
N ASP A 104 -3.66 17.18 5.20
CA ASP A 104 -3.07 18.02 6.25
C ASP A 104 -4.05 19.12 6.66
N PRO A 105 -4.50 19.17 7.94
CA PRO A 105 -5.46 20.18 8.39
C PRO A 105 -4.89 21.60 8.41
N ARG A 106 -3.57 21.74 8.33
CA ARG A 106 -2.89 23.04 8.38
C ARG A 106 -2.89 23.69 6.99
N THR A 107 -3.87 24.53 6.73
CA THR A 107 -4.09 25.18 5.41
C THR A 107 -2.89 25.98 4.92
N ALA A 108 -2.05 26.52 5.80
CA ALA A 108 -0.81 27.18 5.44
C ALA A 108 0.23 26.26 4.79
N PHE A 109 0.16 24.94 5.08
CA PHE A 109 1.02 23.93 4.46
C PHE A 109 0.33 23.26 3.27
N ALA A 110 -0.98 23.04 3.36
CA ALA A 110 -1.81 22.39 2.35
C ALA A 110 -2.25 23.40 1.29
N SER A 111 -1.34 23.83 0.41
CA SER A 111 -1.65 24.76 -0.68
C SER A 111 -1.42 24.12 -2.05
N ALA A 112 -2.30 24.43 -3.02
CA ALA A 112 -2.19 23.94 -4.40
C ALA A 112 -0.89 24.41 -5.08
N GLU A 113 -0.34 25.55 -4.68
CA GLU A 113 0.94 26.04 -5.18
C GLU A 113 2.10 25.10 -4.82
N ARG A 114 2.07 24.53 -3.63
CA ARG A 114 3.11 23.58 -3.16
C ARG A 114 2.92 22.16 -3.72
N PHE A 115 1.69 21.79 -4.08
CA PHE A 115 1.31 20.46 -4.57
C PHE A 115 0.40 20.55 -5.80
N PRO A 116 0.88 21.09 -6.93
CA PRO A 116 0.01 21.48 -8.06
C PRO A 116 -0.66 20.29 -8.76
N GLU A 117 -0.12 19.09 -8.64
CA GLU A 117 -0.61 17.92 -9.39
C GLU A 117 -1.07 16.76 -8.49
N VAL A 118 -1.19 17.00 -7.19
CA VAL A 118 -1.53 15.94 -6.22
C VAL A 118 -2.85 16.29 -5.54
N PRO A 119 -3.82 15.39 -5.47
CA PRO A 119 -5.00 15.56 -4.64
C PRO A 119 -4.59 15.92 -3.20
N LEU A 120 -5.06 17.08 -2.75
CA LEU A 120 -4.72 17.65 -1.46
C LEU A 120 -6.00 17.96 -0.68
N ILE A 121 -6.15 17.38 0.50
CA ILE A 121 -7.30 17.55 1.37
C ILE A 121 -6.85 18.34 2.60
N ALA A 122 -7.32 19.59 2.70
CA ALA A 122 -7.00 20.49 3.81
C ALA A 122 -8.01 20.29 4.96
N ASP A 123 -8.03 19.09 5.52
CA ASP A 123 -8.96 18.74 6.61
C ASP A 123 -8.28 17.77 7.60
N TRP A 124 -8.93 17.56 8.73
CA TRP A 124 -8.46 16.61 9.74
C TRP A 124 -8.57 15.16 9.25
N PRO A 125 -7.65 14.27 9.65
CA PRO A 125 -7.65 12.88 9.18
C PRO A 125 -8.93 12.10 9.47
N ASP A 126 -9.61 12.36 10.59
CA ASP A 126 -10.87 11.71 10.95
C ASP A 126 -12.03 12.06 9.99
N VAL A 127 -11.98 13.23 9.36
CA VAL A 127 -12.93 13.66 8.32
C VAL A 127 -12.46 13.21 6.94
N ALA A 128 -11.17 13.37 6.63
CA ALA A 128 -10.60 13.15 5.30
C ALA A 128 -10.44 11.67 4.93
N LEU A 129 -10.12 10.79 5.90
CA LEU A 129 -9.76 9.39 5.60
C LEU A 129 -10.94 8.49 5.22
N PRO A 130 -12.14 8.57 5.85
CA PRO A 130 -13.24 7.67 5.51
C PRO A 130 -13.63 7.67 4.03
N PRO A 131 -13.77 8.81 3.32
CA PRO A 131 -14.11 8.81 1.90
C PRO A 131 -12.99 8.31 0.98
N LEU A 132 -11.72 8.27 1.43
CA LEU A 132 -10.59 7.78 0.64
C LEU A 132 -10.58 6.26 0.47
N GLN A 133 -11.41 5.54 1.22
CA GLN A 133 -11.48 4.08 1.17
C GLN A 133 -10.08 3.45 1.24
N VAL A 134 -9.35 3.83 2.29
CA VAL A 134 -8.04 3.25 2.62
C VAL A 134 -8.20 1.73 2.80
N ASP A 135 -7.31 0.94 2.22
CA ASP A 135 -7.42 -0.52 2.20
C ASP A 135 -6.03 -1.21 2.26
N ARG A 136 -6.05 -2.54 2.17
CA ARG A 136 -4.84 -3.38 2.17
C ARG A 136 -3.87 -3.11 0.99
N TYR A 137 -4.26 -2.33 -0.02
CA TYR A 137 -3.42 -1.89 -1.14
C TYR A 137 -2.96 -0.45 -0.97
N THR A 138 -2.98 0.05 0.25
CA THR A 138 -2.56 1.42 0.57
C THR A 138 -1.22 1.41 1.31
N ALA A 139 -0.27 2.23 0.86
CA ALA A 139 0.88 2.67 1.63
C ALA A 139 0.48 3.92 2.42
N PHE A 140 0.55 3.86 3.73
CA PHE A 140 0.16 4.95 4.62
C PHE A 140 1.39 5.58 5.27
N VAL A 141 1.57 6.91 5.13
CA VAL A 141 2.79 7.62 5.50
C VAL A 141 2.46 8.83 6.36
N ALA A 142 2.83 8.82 7.65
CA ALA A 142 2.61 9.91 8.59
C ALA A 142 3.89 10.73 8.78
N LEU A 143 3.86 12.02 8.38
CA LEU A 143 5.02 12.90 8.29
C LEU A 143 4.91 14.19 9.10
N THR A 144 3.83 14.42 9.87
CA THR A 144 3.63 15.71 10.55
C THR A 144 4.43 15.86 11.83
N HIS A 145 4.77 14.79 12.52
CA HIS A 145 5.28 14.73 13.91
C HIS A 145 4.31 15.25 14.97
N ASP A 146 3.13 15.72 14.60
CA ASP A 146 2.12 16.17 15.53
C ASP A 146 1.22 14.99 15.96
N PRO A 147 1.24 14.58 17.26
CA PRO A 147 0.39 13.50 17.72
C PRO A 147 -1.10 13.71 17.48
N LYS A 148 -1.56 14.96 17.47
CA LYS A 148 -2.96 15.28 17.22
C LYS A 148 -3.42 14.95 15.82
N ILE A 149 -2.48 14.98 14.86
CA ILE A 149 -2.75 14.67 13.45
C ILE A 149 -2.39 13.21 13.15
N ASP A 150 -1.20 12.76 13.61
CA ASP A 150 -0.66 11.45 13.22
C ASP A 150 -1.31 10.28 13.97
N ASP A 151 -1.61 10.41 15.27
CA ASP A 151 -2.01 9.25 16.08
C ASP A 151 -3.35 8.66 15.61
N GLY A 152 -4.39 9.48 15.43
CA GLY A 152 -5.69 9.02 14.92
C GLY A 152 -5.60 8.47 13.48
N ALA A 153 -4.77 9.09 12.65
CA ALA A 153 -4.53 8.64 11.28
C ALA A 153 -3.85 7.25 11.23
N LEU A 154 -2.87 7.01 12.10
CA LEU A 154 -2.18 5.72 12.22
C LEU A 154 -3.13 4.62 12.73
N LEU A 155 -3.99 4.91 13.71
CA LEU A 155 -5.01 3.96 14.15
C LEU A 155 -5.98 3.58 13.03
N HIS A 156 -6.39 4.56 12.22
CA HIS A 156 -7.20 4.30 11.04
C HIS A 156 -6.48 3.36 10.06
N ALA A 157 -5.22 3.64 9.73
CA ALA A 157 -4.42 2.81 8.82
C ALA A 157 -4.24 1.36 9.32
N LEU A 158 -4.03 1.19 10.63
CA LEU A 158 -3.93 -0.13 11.28
C LEU A 158 -5.24 -0.90 11.14
N ALA A 159 -6.38 -0.26 11.40
CA ALA A 159 -7.71 -0.87 11.27
C ALA A 159 -8.03 -1.29 9.82
N GLN A 160 -7.52 -0.57 8.81
CA GLN A 160 -7.70 -0.89 7.39
C GLN A 160 -6.67 -1.89 6.85
N ASN A 161 -5.75 -2.38 7.68
CA ASN A 161 -4.71 -3.34 7.30
C ASN A 161 -3.89 -2.90 6.07
N CYS A 162 -3.48 -1.64 6.02
CA CYS A 162 -2.60 -1.12 4.98
C CYS A 162 -1.35 -2.00 4.82
N PHE A 163 -0.88 -2.25 3.58
CA PHE A 163 0.30 -3.09 3.37
C PHE A 163 1.59 -2.47 3.89
N TYR A 164 1.62 -1.15 4.04
CA TYR A 164 2.72 -0.40 4.62
C TYR A 164 2.15 0.73 5.48
N ILE A 165 2.68 0.88 6.69
CA ILE A 165 2.36 1.98 7.59
C ILE A 165 3.67 2.53 8.11
N GLY A 166 4.04 3.74 7.70
CA GLY A 166 5.28 4.38 8.11
C GLY A 166 5.05 5.67 8.86
N ALA A 167 5.89 5.96 9.84
CA ALA A 167 5.78 7.18 10.62
C ALA A 167 7.14 7.85 10.84
N LEU A 168 7.21 9.14 10.50
CA LEU A 168 8.40 9.96 10.68
C LEU A 168 8.68 10.17 12.18
N GLY A 169 9.96 10.19 12.54
CA GLY A 169 10.43 10.47 13.89
C GLY A 169 11.58 9.60 14.34
N SER A 170 12.29 10.04 15.37
CA SER A 170 13.36 9.25 15.99
C SER A 170 12.81 8.02 16.72
N LYS A 171 13.70 7.05 17.05
CA LYS A 171 13.34 5.92 17.91
C LYS A 171 12.71 6.35 19.24
N LYS A 172 13.18 7.45 19.84
CA LYS A 172 12.61 8.02 21.08
C LYS A 172 11.19 8.56 20.86
N THR A 173 10.96 9.23 19.73
CA THR A 173 9.63 9.74 19.35
C THR A 173 8.68 8.57 19.10
N HIS A 174 9.18 7.52 18.45
CA HIS A 174 8.39 6.33 18.18
C HIS A 174 7.97 5.61 19.46
N ALA A 175 8.88 5.40 20.42
CA ALA A 175 8.52 4.79 21.71
C ALA A 175 7.34 5.51 22.39
N LYS A 176 7.39 6.84 22.47
CA LYS A 176 6.29 7.65 23.02
C LYS A 176 4.99 7.54 22.19
N ARG A 177 5.11 7.36 20.87
CA ARG A 177 3.95 7.12 20.00
C ARG A 177 3.31 5.78 20.31
N LEU A 178 4.11 4.72 20.47
CA LEU A 178 3.59 3.39 20.85
C LEU A 178 2.82 3.42 22.16
N ASP A 179 3.32 4.13 23.18
CA ASP A 179 2.63 4.30 24.46
C ASP A 179 1.25 4.94 24.27
N ARG A 180 1.16 6.02 23.47
CA ARG A 180 -0.11 6.72 23.21
C ARG A 180 -1.11 5.89 22.41
N LEU A 181 -0.64 5.18 21.35
CA LEU A 181 -1.51 4.34 20.52
C LEU A 181 -1.99 3.11 21.30
N SER A 182 -1.14 2.52 22.16
CA SER A 182 -1.53 1.44 23.07
C SER A 182 -2.61 1.90 24.05
N ALA A 183 -2.46 3.10 24.65
CA ALA A 183 -3.48 3.68 25.52
C ALA A 183 -4.82 3.94 24.82
N GLN A 184 -4.81 4.05 23.48
CA GLN A 184 -6.00 4.17 22.62
C GLN A 184 -6.53 2.82 22.11
N GLY A 185 -5.98 1.68 22.59
CA GLY A 185 -6.49 0.35 22.32
C GLY A 185 -5.79 -0.42 21.20
N ALA A 186 -4.71 0.10 20.60
CA ALA A 186 -3.94 -0.64 19.60
C ALA A 186 -3.20 -1.81 20.28
N SER A 187 -3.29 -3.01 19.65
CA SER A 187 -2.57 -4.19 20.14
C SER A 187 -1.07 -4.12 19.87
N ALA A 188 -0.26 -4.84 20.63
CA ALA A 188 1.17 -4.94 20.39
C ALA A 188 1.48 -5.46 18.97
N ALA A 189 0.68 -6.40 18.47
CA ALA A 189 0.80 -6.95 17.12
C ALA A 189 0.52 -5.90 16.03
N ASP A 190 -0.47 -5.02 16.24
CA ASP A 190 -0.73 -3.92 15.31
C ASP A 190 0.36 -2.86 15.37
N LEU A 191 0.81 -2.50 16.55
CA LEU A 191 1.88 -1.53 16.74
C LEU A 191 3.19 -1.96 16.07
N ALA A 192 3.48 -3.26 16.05
CA ALA A 192 4.65 -3.82 15.37
C ALA A 192 4.61 -3.65 13.83
N LYS A 193 3.45 -3.34 13.23
CA LYS A 193 3.31 -3.06 11.80
C LYS A 193 3.77 -1.65 11.41
N ILE A 194 4.03 -0.77 12.38
CA ILE A 194 4.43 0.62 12.11
C ILE A 194 5.94 0.70 11.90
N HIS A 195 6.36 1.03 10.70
CA HIS A 195 7.75 1.31 10.34
C HIS A 195 8.17 2.68 10.88
N ALA A 196 9.05 2.69 11.88
CA ALA A 196 9.60 3.94 12.44
C ALA A 196 10.99 3.71 13.09
N PRO A 197 11.97 4.55 12.77
CA PRO A 197 11.93 5.65 11.80
C PRO A 197 11.53 5.18 10.40
N ILE A 198 10.68 5.95 9.72
CA ILE A 198 10.21 5.62 8.37
C ILE A 198 11.37 5.59 7.35
N GLY A 199 11.33 4.62 6.43
CA GLY A 199 12.29 4.47 5.35
C GLY A 199 13.50 3.60 5.72
N LEU A 200 14.16 3.06 4.71
CA LEU A 200 15.37 2.27 4.88
C LEU A 200 16.52 3.11 5.49
N ALA A 201 17.32 2.50 6.35
CA ALA A 201 18.47 3.14 6.99
C ALA A 201 19.63 3.29 5.99
N ILE A 202 19.52 4.23 5.06
CA ILE A 202 20.53 4.54 4.02
C ILE A 202 21.39 5.76 4.34
N GLY A 203 21.26 6.34 5.55
CA GLY A 203 21.97 7.56 5.92
C GLY A 203 21.34 8.85 5.36
N ALA A 204 20.05 8.83 4.98
CA ALA A 204 19.34 9.98 4.42
C ALA A 204 19.31 11.17 5.40
N VAL A 205 19.61 12.37 4.90
CA VAL A 205 19.66 13.63 5.65
C VAL A 205 18.67 14.65 5.10
N SER A 206 18.67 14.87 3.77
CA SER A 206 17.78 15.83 3.12
C SER A 206 16.35 15.28 2.96
N PRO A 207 15.33 16.16 2.82
CA PRO A 207 13.97 15.74 2.51
C PRO A 207 13.87 14.84 1.27
N ALA A 208 14.70 15.08 0.25
CA ALA A 208 14.73 14.28 -0.97
C ALA A 208 15.30 12.88 -0.71
N GLU A 209 16.39 12.77 0.03
CA GLU A 209 16.97 11.47 0.40
C GLU A 209 16.03 10.67 1.30
N ILE A 210 15.33 11.33 2.23
CA ILE A 210 14.30 10.70 3.07
C ILE A 210 13.16 10.18 2.19
N ALA A 211 12.69 10.94 1.20
CA ALA A 211 11.66 10.47 0.27
C ALA A 211 12.11 9.22 -0.51
N VAL A 212 13.37 9.18 -0.95
CA VAL A 212 13.97 7.99 -1.61
C VAL A 212 13.99 6.80 -0.65
N SER A 213 14.43 6.99 0.60
CA SER A 213 14.49 5.92 1.61
C SER A 213 13.11 5.35 1.91
N ILE A 214 12.08 6.21 2.00
CA ILE A 214 10.67 5.81 2.18
C ILE A 214 10.19 4.98 0.99
N MET A 215 10.40 5.46 -0.24
CA MET A 215 9.97 4.71 -1.43
C MET A 215 10.69 3.38 -1.59
N ALA A 216 11.96 3.31 -1.21
CA ALA A 216 12.72 2.05 -1.23
C ALA A 216 12.13 1.04 -0.23
N GLU A 217 11.79 1.45 1.00
CA GLU A 217 11.16 0.58 1.99
C GLU A 217 9.77 0.13 1.56
N ILE A 218 8.92 1.04 1.07
CA ILE A 218 7.59 0.70 0.54
C ILE A 218 7.70 -0.29 -0.63
N THR A 219 8.67 -0.09 -1.53
CA THR A 219 8.90 -1.00 -2.65
C THR A 219 9.35 -2.39 -2.17
N ALA A 220 10.23 -2.45 -1.19
CA ALA A 220 10.68 -3.71 -0.58
C ALA A 220 9.49 -4.44 0.06
N GLN A 221 8.66 -3.74 0.85
CA GLN A 221 7.47 -4.30 1.49
C GLN A 221 6.45 -4.86 0.48
N LEU A 222 6.29 -4.18 -0.66
CA LEU A 222 5.36 -4.60 -1.71
C LEU A 222 5.88 -5.78 -2.54
N ARG A 223 7.20 -5.91 -2.76
CA ARG A 223 7.79 -6.80 -3.76
C ARG A 223 8.55 -7.99 -3.21
N LEU A 224 9.16 -7.84 -2.03
CA LEU A 224 9.90 -8.94 -1.42
C LEU A 224 8.94 -9.95 -0.76
N PRO A 225 9.29 -11.23 -0.74
CA PRO A 225 8.58 -12.22 0.05
C PRO A 225 8.57 -11.78 1.51
N GLN A 226 7.39 -11.67 2.11
CA GLN A 226 7.30 -11.47 3.55
C GLN A 226 7.73 -12.75 4.27
N PRO A 227 8.49 -12.67 5.38
CA PRO A 227 8.71 -13.83 6.22
C PRO A 227 7.35 -14.37 6.67
N LEU A 228 7.18 -15.69 6.60
CA LEU A 228 5.99 -16.33 7.16
C LEU A 228 5.86 -15.91 8.62
N PRO A 229 4.66 -15.57 9.12
CA PRO A 229 4.47 -15.32 10.53
C PRO A 229 4.90 -16.58 11.29
N SER A 230 5.85 -16.40 12.22
CA SER A 230 6.34 -17.44 13.13
C SER A 230 5.28 -17.85 14.15
#